data_952d64ed7dbc47bf7b8f2e9bfcd83016
#
_entry.id   952d64ed7dbc47bf7b8f2e9bfcd83016
#
_cell.length_a   1.000
_cell.length_b   1.000
_cell.length_c   1.000
_cell.angle_alpha   90.00
_cell.angle_beta   90.00
_cell.angle_gamma   90.00
#
_symmetry.space_group_name_H-M   'P 1'
#
loop_
_entity.id
_entity.type
_entity.pdbx_description
1 polymer ?
#
loop_
_entity_poly.entity_id
_entity_poly.type
_entity_poly.pdbx_seq_one_letter_code
_entity_poly.pdbx_strand_id
1 'polypeptide(L)'
;MPDTTRHCIFCDLIRGAAEVSVCYEDRDALAFMDIQPVAPGHVLVVPRAHYESLVDIPREMAMHLFDVAMRLGPTVRRVSNAEGTNIVVSSGAAAGQDVFHYHVHLIPRHTGDGFEIPLPFPGSTMPDRTFLDAMAARIIAGTTDPLASTTASSSYVAAD
;
A
#
# COMPACT_ATOMS: atom_id res chain seq x y z
N MET A 1 -12.34 9.53 -25.93
CA MET A 1 -12.15 8.17 -25.40
C MET A 1 -10.72 8.10 -24.92
N PRO A 2 -10.42 7.91 -23.63
CA PRO A 2 -9.04 7.66 -23.22
C PRO A 2 -8.62 6.32 -23.82
N ASP A 3 -7.40 6.31 -24.36
CA ASP A 3 -6.77 5.14 -24.95
C ASP A 3 -6.54 4.08 -23.85
N THR A 4 -7.37 3.04 -23.83
CA THR A 4 -7.30 1.93 -22.87
C THR A 4 -6.27 0.87 -23.24
N THR A 5 -5.37 1.16 -24.18
CA THR A 5 -4.31 0.24 -24.61
C THR A 5 -2.95 0.54 -23.96
N ARG A 6 -2.89 1.15 -22.77
CA ARG A 6 -1.64 1.15 -22.01
C ARG A 6 -1.31 -0.28 -21.64
N HIS A 7 -0.26 -0.80 -22.26
CA HIS A 7 0.33 -2.09 -21.97
C HIS A 7 0.70 -2.14 -20.47
N CYS A 8 -0.04 -2.95 -19.69
CA CYS A 8 0.21 -3.10 -18.26
C CYS A 8 1.00 -4.38 -18.01
N ILE A 9 2.23 -4.24 -17.56
CA ILE A 9 3.10 -5.37 -17.29
C ILE A 9 2.50 -6.36 -16.27
N PHE A 10 1.79 -5.87 -15.23
CA PHE A 10 1.16 -6.76 -14.26
C PHE A 10 -0.01 -7.54 -14.86
N CYS A 11 -0.76 -6.95 -15.78
CA CYS A 11 -1.76 -7.70 -16.56
C CYS A 11 -1.13 -8.79 -17.40
N ASP A 12 0.06 -8.56 -17.95
CA ASP A 12 0.79 -9.58 -18.72
C ASP A 12 1.31 -10.71 -17.82
N LEU A 13 1.86 -10.38 -16.64
CA LEU A 13 2.25 -11.38 -15.64
C LEU A 13 1.05 -12.26 -15.22
N ILE A 14 -0.09 -11.63 -14.94
CA ILE A 14 -1.33 -12.31 -14.52
C ILE A 14 -1.85 -13.27 -15.61
N ARG A 15 -1.71 -12.90 -16.88
CA ARG A 15 -2.12 -13.75 -18.02
C ARG A 15 -1.08 -14.81 -18.41
N GLY A 16 0.09 -14.83 -17.76
CA GLY A 16 1.19 -15.70 -18.12
C GLY A 16 1.90 -15.30 -19.43
N ALA A 17 1.76 -14.07 -19.87
CA ALA A 17 2.44 -13.54 -21.06
C ALA A 17 3.88 -13.07 -20.77
N ALA A 18 4.28 -12.98 -19.49
CA ALA A 18 5.62 -12.69 -19.06
C ALA A 18 6.01 -13.58 -17.87
N GLU A 19 7.32 -13.80 -17.68
CA GLU A 19 7.83 -14.62 -16.58
C GLU A 19 7.64 -13.92 -15.23
N VAL A 20 7.24 -14.69 -14.21
CA VAL A 20 6.99 -14.20 -12.86
C VAL A 20 7.24 -15.28 -11.83
N SER A 21 7.82 -14.92 -10.69
CA SER A 21 8.02 -15.82 -9.55
C SER A 21 6.87 -15.66 -8.57
N VAL A 22 5.81 -16.43 -8.76
CA VAL A 22 4.60 -16.39 -7.93
C VAL A 22 4.86 -17.06 -6.57
N CYS A 23 4.45 -16.45 -5.49
CA CYS A 23 4.53 -16.99 -4.13
C CYS A 23 3.16 -17.21 -3.47
N TYR A 24 2.09 -16.63 -4.03
CA TYR A 24 0.71 -16.87 -3.62
C TYR A 24 -0.24 -16.51 -4.76
N GLU A 25 -1.33 -17.29 -4.89
CA GLU A 25 -2.44 -16.94 -5.78
C GLU A 25 -3.77 -17.45 -5.23
N ASP A 26 -4.82 -16.71 -5.54
CA ASP A 26 -6.20 -17.14 -5.38
C ASP A 26 -7.06 -16.65 -6.56
N ARG A 27 -8.38 -16.70 -6.41
CA ARG A 27 -9.32 -16.28 -7.46
C ARG A 27 -9.16 -14.81 -7.84
N ASP A 28 -8.85 -13.95 -6.88
CA ASP A 28 -8.95 -12.50 -7.01
C ASP A 28 -7.59 -11.79 -6.91
N ALA A 29 -6.57 -12.45 -6.36
CA ALA A 29 -5.25 -11.89 -6.10
C ALA A 29 -4.10 -12.77 -6.61
N LEU A 30 -2.97 -12.12 -6.90
CA LEU A 30 -1.68 -12.74 -7.19
C LEU A 30 -0.61 -12.06 -6.34
N ALA A 31 0.30 -12.84 -5.74
CA ALA A 31 1.49 -12.29 -5.10
C ALA A 31 2.75 -12.90 -5.71
N PHE A 32 3.73 -12.04 -6.02
CA PHE A 32 4.95 -12.42 -6.71
C PHE A 32 6.15 -11.59 -6.25
N MET A 33 7.34 -12.09 -6.56
CA MET A 33 8.58 -11.44 -6.21
C MET A 33 8.80 -10.18 -7.05
N ASP A 34 9.16 -9.07 -6.38
CA ASP A 34 9.60 -7.87 -7.08
C ASP A 34 10.94 -8.13 -7.77
N ILE A 35 11.05 -7.75 -9.05
CA ILE A 35 12.29 -7.91 -9.84
C ILE A 35 13.32 -6.81 -9.55
N GLN A 36 12.91 -5.70 -8.93
CA GLN A 36 13.77 -4.61 -8.44
C GLN A 36 13.59 -4.43 -6.93
N PRO A 37 13.90 -5.47 -6.14
CA PRO A 37 13.51 -5.50 -4.74
C PRO A 37 14.31 -4.49 -3.90
N VAL A 38 13.64 -3.89 -2.91
CA VAL A 38 14.31 -3.13 -1.84
C VAL A 38 15.24 -4.05 -1.04
N ALA A 39 14.77 -5.28 -0.77
CA ALA A 39 15.54 -6.32 -0.09
C ALA A 39 15.10 -7.70 -0.61
N PRO A 40 15.95 -8.75 -0.49
CA PRO A 40 15.56 -10.11 -0.81
C PRO A 40 14.30 -10.53 -0.04
N GLY A 41 13.28 -10.98 -0.76
CA GLY A 41 11.98 -11.30 -0.18
C GLY A 41 10.91 -10.20 -0.33
N HIS A 42 11.20 -9.10 -1.05
CA HIS A 42 10.21 -8.10 -1.40
C HIS A 42 9.14 -8.71 -2.31
N VAL A 43 7.90 -8.68 -1.86
CA VAL A 43 6.73 -9.24 -2.55
C VAL A 43 5.79 -8.12 -2.95
N LEU A 44 5.19 -8.26 -4.14
CA LEU A 44 4.08 -7.44 -4.62
C LEU A 44 2.80 -8.27 -4.55
N VAL A 45 1.74 -7.70 -4.00
CA VAL A 45 0.40 -8.30 -3.97
C VAL A 45 -0.51 -7.45 -4.85
N VAL A 46 -1.06 -8.05 -5.89
CA VAL A 46 -1.86 -7.35 -6.91
C VAL A 46 -3.23 -7.98 -7.09
N PRO A 47 -4.26 -7.23 -7.45
CA PRO A 47 -5.54 -7.79 -7.89
C PRO A 47 -5.37 -8.40 -9.29
N ARG A 48 -6.09 -9.48 -9.59
CA ARG A 48 -6.12 -10.02 -10.96
C ARG A 48 -6.86 -9.11 -11.93
N ALA A 49 -7.86 -8.38 -11.45
CA ALA A 49 -8.53 -7.34 -12.20
C ALA A 49 -7.68 -6.06 -12.20
N HIS A 50 -7.68 -5.34 -13.32
CA HIS A 50 -6.93 -4.09 -13.43
C HIS A 50 -7.67 -2.94 -12.75
N TYR A 51 -7.02 -2.35 -11.75
CA TYR A 51 -7.36 -1.06 -11.14
C TYR A 51 -6.11 -0.21 -11.12
N GLU A 52 -6.19 1.06 -11.52
CA GLU A 52 -4.98 1.90 -11.61
C GLU A 52 -4.45 2.29 -10.23
N SER A 53 -5.34 2.68 -9.31
CA SER A 53 -4.96 3.33 -8.06
C SER A 53 -5.96 3.10 -6.92
N LEU A 54 -5.70 3.73 -5.77
CA LEU A 54 -6.57 3.67 -4.59
C LEU A 54 -7.99 4.22 -4.86
N VAL A 55 -8.15 5.14 -5.81
CA VAL A 55 -9.46 5.74 -6.10
C VAL A 55 -10.33 4.86 -7.00
N ASP A 56 -9.74 3.88 -7.67
CA ASP A 56 -10.45 3.02 -8.63
C ASP A 56 -10.79 1.65 -8.06
N ILE A 57 -9.95 1.15 -7.13
CA ILE A 57 -10.11 -0.19 -6.58
C ILE A 57 -11.31 -0.26 -5.62
N PRO A 58 -12.20 -1.28 -5.76
CA PRO A 58 -13.24 -1.52 -4.78
C PRO A 58 -12.65 -1.79 -3.39
N ARG A 59 -13.30 -1.27 -2.35
CA ARG A 59 -12.86 -1.41 -0.96
C ARG A 59 -12.59 -2.86 -0.56
N GLU A 60 -13.52 -3.77 -0.90
CA GLU A 60 -13.43 -5.19 -0.57
C GLU A 60 -12.20 -5.83 -1.21
N MET A 61 -11.85 -5.42 -2.42
CA MET A 61 -10.65 -5.89 -3.12
C MET A 61 -9.39 -5.36 -2.43
N ALA A 62 -9.33 -4.06 -2.10
CA ALA A 62 -8.20 -3.49 -1.38
C ALA A 62 -7.98 -4.17 -0.02
N MET A 63 -9.06 -4.44 0.72
CA MET A 63 -9.02 -5.17 1.99
C MET A 63 -8.53 -6.61 1.81
N HIS A 64 -8.94 -7.30 0.74
CA HIS A 64 -8.47 -8.64 0.43
C HIS A 64 -6.97 -8.67 0.16
N LEU A 65 -6.45 -7.73 -0.63
CA LEU A 65 -5.00 -7.64 -0.89
C LEU A 65 -4.20 -7.36 0.39
N PHE A 66 -4.73 -6.52 1.26
CA PHE A 66 -4.11 -6.25 2.55
C PHE A 66 -4.10 -7.50 3.45
N ASP A 67 -5.21 -8.27 3.48
CA ASP A 67 -5.28 -9.55 4.19
C ASP A 67 -4.23 -10.54 3.66
N VAL A 68 -4.09 -10.67 2.34
CA VAL A 68 -3.04 -11.50 1.73
C VAL A 68 -1.66 -11.06 2.18
N ALA A 69 -1.36 -9.75 2.15
CA ALA A 69 -0.07 -9.22 2.61
C ALA A 69 0.17 -9.52 4.10
N MET A 70 -0.85 -9.35 4.95
CA MET A 70 -0.77 -9.68 6.37
C MET A 70 -0.50 -11.17 6.63
N ARG A 71 -1.09 -12.04 5.86
CA ARG A 71 -0.89 -13.50 5.97
C ARG A 71 0.49 -13.94 5.48
N LEU A 72 1.03 -13.30 4.44
CA LEU A 72 2.36 -13.58 3.92
C LEU A 72 3.47 -12.99 4.82
N GLY A 73 3.21 -11.88 5.49
CA GLY A 73 4.19 -11.11 6.25
C GLY A 73 5.05 -11.92 7.20
N PRO A 74 4.50 -12.76 8.11
CA PRO A 74 5.28 -13.59 9.02
C PRO A 74 6.22 -14.56 8.29
N THR A 75 5.78 -15.14 7.17
CA THR A 75 6.60 -16.06 6.38
C THR A 75 7.71 -15.30 5.65
N VAL A 76 7.38 -14.19 4.99
CA VAL A 76 8.38 -13.33 4.34
C VAL A 76 9.46 -12.91 5.33
N ARG A 77 9.06 -12.39 6.51
CA ARG A 77 9.99 -12.01 7.56
C ARG A 77 10.92 -13.16 7.98
N ARG A 78 10.36 -14.34 8.19
CA ARG A 78 11.14 -15.52 8.63
C ARG A 78 12.11 -16.01 7.56
N VAL A 79 11.68 -16.14 6.29
CA VAL A 79 12.53 -16.69 5.24
C VAL A 79 13.60 -15.72 4.75
N SER A 80 13.39 -14.42 4.92
CA SER A 80 14.37 -13.37 4.62
C SER A 80 15.25 -13.02 5.83
N ASN A 81 15.03 -13.62 6.99
CA ASN A 81 15.69 -13.27 8.28
C ASN A 81 15.51 -11.78 8.63
N ALA A 82 14.40 -11.17 8.25
CA ALA A 82 14.17 -9.76 8.45
C ALA A 82 13.81 -9.41 9.90
N GLU A 83 14.27 -8.24 10.35
CA GLU A 83 13.99 -7.70 11.66
C GLU A 83 12.65 -6.94 11.72
N GLY A 84 12.21 -6.43 10.57
CA GLY A 84 10.96 -5.69 10.42
C GLY A 84 10.28 -5.94 9.09
N THR A 85 9.12 -5.30 8.90
CA THR A 85 8.36 -5.37 7.64
C THR A 85 7.66 -4.05 7.42
N ASN A 86 7.72 -3.52 6.19
CA ASN A 86 6.85 -2.44 5.75
C ASN A 86 5.78 -3.01 4.81
N ILE A 87 4.55 -2.55 4.97
CA ILE A 87 3.47 -2.69 3.98
C ILE A 87 3.21 -1.30 3.43
N VAL A 88 3.37 -1.14 2.12
CA VAL A 88 3.31 0.17 1.47
C VAL A 88 2.40 0.10 0.26
N VAL A 89 1.61 1.14 0.04
CA VAL A 89 0.84 1.38 -1.18
C VAL A 89 1.20 2.77 -1.68
N SER A 90 1.69 2.86 -2.90
CA SER A 90 1.87 4.12 -3.61
C SER A 90 0.68 4.33 -4.54
N SER A 91 -0.08 5.39 -4.36
CA SER A 91 -1.25 5.72 -5.18
C SER A 91 -1.05 7.06 -5.88
N GLY A 92 -0.87 7.00 -7.19
CA GLY A 92 -0.56 8.14 -8.05
C GLY A 92 0.95 8.41 -8.19
N ALA A 93 1.33 9.05 -9.30
CA ALA A 93 2.72 9.34 -9.64
C ALA A 93 3.45 10.17 -8.58
N ALA A 94 2.77 11.14 -7.95
CA ALA A 94 3.33 11.97 -6.89
C ALA A 94 3.70 11.18 -5.62
N ALA A 95 3.09 10.00 -5.43
CA ALA A 95 3.40 9.08 -4.34
C ALA A 95 4.44 8.01 -4.75
N GLY A 96 5.01 8.10 -5.95
CA GLY A 96 6.00 7.14 -6.46
C GLY A 96 5.40 5.88 -7.08
N GLN A 97 4.14 5.94 -7.55
CA GLN A 97 3.57 4.83 -8.30
C GLN A 97 4.14 4.79 -9.72
N ASP A 98 4.90 3.74 -10.04
CA ASP A 98 5.52 3.56 -11.36
C ASP A 98 4.65 2.70 -12.28
N VAL A 99 4.02 1.66 -11.74
CA VAL A 99 3.08 0.80 -12.47
C VAL A 99 1.65 1.16 -12.09
N PHE A 100 0.86 1.63 -13.07
CA PHE A 100 -0.55 1.98 -12.87
C PHE A 100 -1.45 0.73 -12.94
N HIS A 101 -1.23 -0.13 -11.99
CA HIS A 101 -2.01 -1.28 -11.57
C HIS A 101 -1.85 -1.35 -10.06
N TYR A 102 -2.95 -1.25 -9.32
CA TYR A 102 -2.90 -1.20 -7.86
C TYR A 102 -2.11 -2.36 -7.28
N HIS A 103 -1.18 -2.07 -6.40
CA HIS A 103 -0.36 -3.09 -5.77
C HIS A 103 0.03 -2.70 -4.35
N VAL A 104 0.18 -3.72 -3.53
CA VAL A 104 0.65 -3.62 -2.15
C VAL A 104 2.06 -4.19 -2.09
N HIS A 105 3.01 -3.39 -1.65
CA HIS A 105 4.36 -3.84 -1.36
C HIS A 105 4.42 -4.47 0.02
N LEU A 106 5.03 -5.64 0.12
CA LEU A 106 5.40 -6.29 1.37
C LEU A 106 6.93 -6.40 1.39
N ILE A 107 7.57 -5.53 2.18
CA ILE A 107 9.02 -5.31 2.16
C ILE A 107 9.64 -5.81 3.46
N PRO A 108 10.48 -6.85 3.43
CA PRO A 108 11.28 -7.22 4.58
C PRO A 108 12.36 -6.18 4.85
N ARG A 109 12.60 -5.88 6.13
CA ARG A 109 13.50 -4.80 6.53
C ARG A 109 14.59 -5.30 7.46
N HIS A 110 15.77 -4.75 7.29
CA HIS A 110 16.96 -5.03 8.10
C HIS A 110 17.56 -3.73 8.64
N THR A 111 18.09 -3.77 9.83
CA THR A 111 18.79 -2.62 10.40
C THR A 111 19.95 -2.21 9.49
N GLY A 112 19.96 -0.95 9.05
CA GLY A 112 21.00 -0.42 8.17
C GLY A 112 20.86 -0.82 6.70
N ASP A 113 19.68 -1.26 6.23
CA ASP A 113 19.44 -1.64 4.84
C ASP A 113 19.42 -0.47 3.85
N GLY A 114 19.53 0.77 4.32
CA GLY A 114 19.62 1.97 3.50
C GLY A 114 18.31 2.44 2.88
N PHE A 115 17.22 1.69 3.08
CA PHE A 115 15.89 2.14 2.65
C PHE A 115 15.17 2.85 3.79
N GLU A 116 14.81 4.11 3.59
CA GLU A 116 14.13 4.91 4.60
C GLU A 116 12.80 5.45 4.08
N ILE A 117 11.80 5.41 4.95
CA ILE A 117 10.56 6.18 4.81
C ILE A 117 10.62 7.21 5.94
N PRO A 118 11.15 8.43 5.68
CA PRO A 118 11.40 9.39 6.74
C PRO A 118 10.09 9.97 7.27
N LEU A 119 9.71 9.52 8.46
CA LEU A 119 8.55 10.02 9.20
C LEU A 119 8.98 10.33 10.66
N PRO A 120 8.93 11.59 11.12
CA PRO A 120 8.52 12.79 10.38
C PRO A 120 9.51 13.16 9.27
N PHE A 121 8.98 13.82 8.22
CA PHE A 121 9.82 14.24 7.09
C PHE A 121 10.86 15.27 7.58
N PRO A 122 12.17 15.07 7.28
CA PRO A 122 13.23 15.99 7.69
C PRO A 122 12.96 17.40 7.18
N GLY A 123 13.03 18.38 8.09
CA GLY A 123 12.76 19.78 7.76
C GLY A 123 11.28 20.17 7.73
N SER A 124 10.36 19.24 8.01
CA SER A 124 8.95 19.62 8.19
C SER A 124 8.79 20.50 9.43
N THR A 125 7.98 21.56 9.30
CA THR A 125 7.57 22.39 10.43
C THR A 125 6.31 21.81 11.07
N MET A 126 6.21 21.86 12.40
CA MET A 126 4.97 21.50 13.07
C MET A 126 3.90 22.57 12.81
N PRO A 127 2.77 22.22 12.19
CA PRO A 127 1.64 23.14 12.08
C PRO A 127 1.09 23.47 13.46
N ASP A 128 0.50 24.68 13.59
CA ASP A 128 -0.22 25.01 14.80
C ASP A 128 -1.54 24.22 14.94
N ARG A 129 -2.12 24.23 16.14
CA ARG A 129 -3.35 23.49 16.43
C ARG A 129 -4.51 23.96 15.56
N THR A 130 -4.62 25.27 15.31
CA THR A 130 -5.69 25.85 14.49
C THR A 130 -5.68 25.31 13.06
N PHE A 131 -4.49 25.20 12.46
CA PHE A 131 -4.35 24.62 11.12
C PHE A 131 -4.75 23.14 11.11
N LEU A 132 -4.30 22.36 12.10
CA LEU A 132 -4.62 20.93 12.20
C LEU A 132 -6.12 20.70 12.36
N ASP A 133 -6.77 21.48 13.23
CA ASP A 133 -8.22 21.39 13.48
C ASP A 133 -9.03 21.78 12.24
N ALA A 134 -8.62 22.83 11.53
CA ALA A 134 -9.26 23.24 10.28
C ALA A 134 -9.11 22.17 9.19
N MET A 135 -7.94 21.54 9.07
CA MET A 135 -7.72 20.46 8.11
C MET A 135 -8.56 19.21 8.46
N ALA A 136 -8.60 18.83 9.74
CA ALA A 136 -9.43 17.72 10.21
C ALA A 136 -10.91 17.96 9.90
N ALA A 137 -11.42 19.17 10.17
CA ALA A 137 -12.81 19.54 9.85
C ALA A 137 -13.11 19.43 8.35
N ARG A 138 -12.19 19.86 7.48
CA ARG A 138 -12.33 19.73 6.03
C ARG A 138 -12.36 18.26 5.58
N ILE A 139 -11.53 17.40 6.16
CA ILE A 139 -11.51 15.97 5.87
C ILE A 139 -12.84 15.35 6.28
N ILE A 140 -13.33 15.63 7.49
CA ILE A 140 -14.62 15.13 7.97
C ILE A 140 -15.76 15.57 7.04
N ALA A 141 -15.82 16.85 6.68
CA ALA A 141 -16.87 17.38 5.80
C ALA A 141 -16.82 16.79 4.38
N GLY A 142 -15.64 16.39 3.88
CA GLY A 142 -15.45 15.76 2.58
C GLY A 142 -15.62 14.26 2.57
N THR A 143 -15.73 13.61 3.74
CA THR A 143 -15.89 12.16 3.83
C THR A 143 -17.35 11.79 3.61
N THR A 144 -17.62 11.02 2.58
CA THR A 144 -18.99 10.57 2.21
C THR A 144 -19.32 9.18 2.75
N ASP A 145 -18.39 8.51 3.43
CA ASP A 145 -18.58 7.18 3.97
C ASP A 145 -19.49 7.22 5.22
N PRO A 146 -20.61 6.48 5.23
CA PRO A 146 -21.50 6.40 6.39
C PRO A 146 -20.85 5.84 7.66
N LEU A 147 -19.67 5.19 7.57
CA LEU A 147 -18.88 4.77 8.72
C LEU A 147 -18.16 5.91 9.44
N ALA A 148 -18.06 7.08 8.83
CA ALA A 148 -17.44 8.27 9.42
C ALA A 148 -18.35 9.01 10.43
N SER A 149 -19.59 8.58 10.61
CA SER A 149 -20.58 9.22 11.50
C SER A 149 -20.45 8.84 12.97
N THR A 150 -19.43 8.08 13.35
CA THR A 150 -19.20 7.81 14.77
C THR A 150 -18.54 9.04 15.40
N THR A 151 -19.31 9.80 16.16
CA THR A 151 -18.86 10.91 17.00
C THR A 151 -17.54 10.54 17.68
N ALA A 152 -16.48 11.21 17.27
CA ALA A 152 -15.23 11.20 18.01
C ALA A 152 -15.51 11.92 19.36
N SER A 153 -15.94 11.16 20.35
CA SER A 153 -15.88 11.59 21.74
C SER A 153 -14.40 11.71 22.07
N SER A 154 -13.93 12.94 22.10
CA SER A 154 -12.60 13.32 22.54
C SER A 154 -12.40 12.87 24.00
N SER A 155 -11.71 11.78 24.19
CA SER A 155 -11.09 11.44 25.47
C SER A 155 -9.80 10.63 25.23
N TYR A 156 -8.86 11.22 24.54
CA TYR A 156 -7.48 10.78 24.69
C TYR A 156 -6.93 11.52 25.91
N VAL A 157 -7.05 10.88 27.07
CA VAL A 157 -6.29 11.30 28.27
C VAL A 157 -4.89 10.71 28.09
N ALA A 158 -3.90 11.58 27.94
CA ALA A 158 -2.51 11.20 28.03
C ALA A 158 -2.29 10.56 29.43
N ALA A 159 -1.86 9.30 29.43
CA ALA A 159 -1.30 8.69 30.63
C ALA A 159 0.16 9.15 30.75
N ASP A 160 0.48 9.68 31.91
CA ASP A 160 1.85 10.07 32.34
C ASP A 160 2.87 8.93 32.31
#